data_004ccba362cadaf50486bfa6730e1d88
#
_entry.id   004ccba362cadaf50486bfa6730e1d88
#
_cell.length_a   1.000
_cell.length_b   1.000
_cell.length_c   1.000
_cell.angle_alpha   90.00
_cell.angle_beta   90.00
_cell.angle_gamma   90.00
#
_symmetry.space_group_name_H-M   'P 1'
#
loop_
_entity.id
_entity.type
_entity.pdbx_description
1 polymer ?
#
loop_
_entity_poly.entity_id
_entity_poly.type
_entity_poly.pdbx_seq_one_letter_code
_entity_poly.pdbx_strand_id
1 'polypeptide(L)'
;MSSDPNDRPSNGPASESVNGLVIDCRIDNAYYGSFLALRDVQIPMSQGTITAFIGPSGCGKSTALRCLNRMNDLVRGFRFEGEVLLYGLDIYDDEVDPVAVRRNIGMVFQMPNPFAMSIFNNVAFGLRLNRYPGDIPARVEQALRSAALWDEVKDNLMQSGLSLSGGQQQRLCIARAIAAEPEVLLMDEPCSALDPIATGKIEDLMQELKQRFTIVIVTHNMDQARRVADMTAFYYVDTSNGRTGFLVEYGETAGVFDNPRETLTKEYVSGEFS
;
A
#
# COMPACT_ATOMS: atom_id res chain seq x y z
N MET A 1 12.93 27.04 39.01
CA MET A 1 13.16 25.75 38.36
C MET A 1 12.43 25.82 36.99
N SER A 2 13.21 26.13 35.99
CA SER A 2 12.71 26.38 34.59
C SER A 2 12.78 25.04 33.88
N SER A 3 11.63 24.50 33.50
CA SER A 3 11.51 23.31 32.64
C SER A 3 11.73 23.73 31.18
N ASP A 4 12.78 23.19 30.60
CA ASP A 4 13.17 23.37 29.18
C ASP A 4 12.14 22.71 28.27
N PRO A 5 11.53 23.41 27.28
CA PRO A 5 10.52 22.85 26.40
C PRO A 5 11.09 22.03 25.22
N ASN A 6 12.33 21.56 25.30
CA ASN A 6 13.04 20.91 24.18
C ASN A 6 13.31 19.43 24.35
N ASP A 7 12.60 18.75 25.25
CA ASP A 7 12.65 17.28 25.35
C ASP A 7 11.76 16.65 24.26
N ARG A 8 12.32 16.48 23.07
CA ARG A 8 11.73 15.66 22.01
C ARG A 8 11.96 14.19 22.37
N PRO A 9 10.95 13.33 22.28
CA PRO A 9 11.24 11.90 22.27
C PRO A 9 12.11 11.62 21.03
N SER A 10 13.34 11.21 21.28
CA SER A 10 14.23 10.61 20.29
C SER A 10 13.48 9.55 19.50
N ASN A 11 13.68 9.52 18.18
CA ASN A 11 13.32 8.38 17.34
C ASN A 11 13.77 7.12 18.11
N GLY A 12 12.80 6.38 18.64
CA GLY A 12 13.05 5.10 19.26
C GLY A 12 13.73 4.19 18.25
N PRO A 13 14.59 3.28 18.67
CA PRO A 13 15.20 2.31 17.79
C PRO A 13 14.10 1.58 17.02
N ALA A 14 14.34 1.32 15.73
CA ALA A 14 13.50 0.44 14.93
C ALA A 14 13.14 -0.77 15.81
N SER A 15 11.87 -0.91 16.18
CA SER A 15 11.41 -1.99 17.03
C SER A 15 11.77 -3.28 16.32
N GLU A 16 12.60 -4.11 16.93
CA GLU A 16 12.96 -5.42 16.38
C GLU A 16 11.65 -6.16 16.11
N SER A 17 11.43 -6.51 14.83
CA SER A 17 10.23 -7.21 14.39
C SER A 17 10.08 -8.51 15.19
N VAL A 18 8.98 -8.66 15.90
CA VAL A 18 8.64 -9.94 16.53
C VAL A 18 8.46 -10.95 15.38
N ASN A 19 9.38 -11.90 15.27
CA ASN A 19 9.42 -12.91 14.18
C ASN A 19 9.68 -12.39 12.75
N GLY A 20 10.27 -11.19 12.53
CA GLY A 20 10.53 -10.66 11.18
C GLY A 20 9.30 -10.12 10.44
N LEU A 21 8.14 -10.03 11.09
CA LEU A 21 6.93 -9.47 10.53
C LEU A 21 6.90 -7.95 10.69
N VAL A 22 6.50 -7.25 9.63
CA VAL A 22 6.20 -5.81 9.65
C VAL A 22 4.71 -5.60 9.92
N ILE A 23 3.86 -6.36 9.25
CA ILE A 23 2.42 -6.35 9.49
C ILE A 23 1.97 -7.76 9.83
N ASP A 24 1.18 -7.89 10.90
CA ASP A 24 0.33 -9.06 11.15
C ASP A 24 -1.12 -8.58 11.15
N CYS A 25 -1.88 -9.01 10.12
CA CYS A 25 -3.23 -8.52 9.87
C CYS A 25 -4.23 -9.64 10.11
N ARG A 26 -5.16 -9.42 11.05
CA ARG A 26 -6.34 -10.25 11.28
C ARG A 26 -7.59 -9.39 11.18
N ILE A 27 -8.44 -9.68 10.20
CA ILE A 27 -9.75 -9.05 10.04
C ILE A 27 -10.81 -10.11 10.32
N ASP A 28 -11.46 -10.03 11.46
CA ASP A 28 -12.59 -10.89 11.78
C ASP A 28 -13.80 -10.46 10.96
N ASN A 29 -14.12 -9.16 10.95
CA ASN A 29 -15.16 -8.57 10.12
C ASN A 29 -14.85 -7.10 9.78
N ALA A 30 -15.25 -6.66 8.58
CA ALA A 30 -15.26 -5.26 8.20
C ALA A 30 -16.60 -4.89 7.54
N TYR A 31 -17.23 -3.81 8.02
CA TYR A 31 -18.56 -3.40 7.60
C TYR A 31 -18.59 -1.99 7.03
N TYR A 32 -19.47 -1.77 6.05
CA TYR A 32 -19.94 -0.45 5.65
C TYR A 32 -21.43 -0.31 5.98
N GLY A 33 -21.75 0.38 7.07
CA GLY A 33 -23.09 0.39 7.65
C GLY A 33 -23.51 -1.01 8.14
N SER A 34 -24.54 -1.59 7.53
CA SER A 34 -24.99 -2.97 7.79
C SER A 34 -24.38 -4.01 6.85
N PHE A 35 -23.66 -3.58 5.81
CA PHE A 35 -23.08 -4.47 4.80
C PHE A 35 -21.76 -5.04 5.30
N LEU A 36 -21.69 -6.38 5.47
CA LEU A 36 -20.46 -7.10 5.77
C LEU A 36 -19.63 -7.22 4.48
N ALA A 37 -18.61 -6.38 4.37
CA ALA A 37 -17.78 -6.30 3.17
C ALA A 37 -16.66 -7.35 3.14
N LEU A 38 -16.11 -7.71 4.32
CA LEU A 38 -14.98 -8.62 4.43
C LEU A 38 -15.03 -9.40 5.74
N ARG A 39 -14.63 -10.67 5.73
CA ARG A 39 -14.51 -11.53 6.91
C ARG A 39 -13.34 -12.50 6.77
N ASP A 40 -12.89 -13.06 7.89
CA ASP A 40 -11.97 -14.19 7.97
C ASP A 40 -10.67 -13.97 7.16
N VAL A 41 -9.97 -12.85 7.39
CA VAL A 41 -8.68 -12.56 6.75
C VAL A 41 -7.56 -12.67 7.77
N GLN A 42 -6.54 -13.44 7.46
CA GLN A 42 -5.30 -13.49 8.25
C GLN A 42 -4.09 -13.51 7.32
N ILE A 43 -3.26 -12.47 7.39
CA ILE A 43 -2.10 -12.28 6.51
C ILE A 43 -0.92 -11.70 7.31
N PRO A 44 0.08 -12.53 7.62
CA PRO A 44 1.37 -12.04 8.12
C PRO A 44 2.24 -11.55 6.95
N MET A 45 2.86 -10.37 7.08
CA MET A 45 3.69 -9.78 6.04
C MET A 45 5.10 -9.50 6.57
N SER A 46 6.09 -10.06 5.89
CA SER A 46 7.50 -9.92 6.25
C SER A 46 8.11 -8.64 5.68
N GLN A 47 9.14 -8.12 6.34
CA GLN A 47 9.89 -6.96 5.89
C GLN A 47 10.54 -7.18 4.52
N GLY A 48 10.51 -6.16 3.66
CA GLY A 48 11.19 -6.20 2.36
C GLY A 48 10.58 -7.17 1.36
N THR A 49 9.31 -7.54 1.54
CA THR A 49 8.55 -8.38 0.60
C THR A 49 7.48 -7.58 -0.14
N ILE A 50 7.08 -8.08 -1.31
CA ILE A 50 5.90 -7.63 -2.03
C ILE A 50 4.80 -8.68 -1.85
N THR A 51 3.67 -8.29 -1.24
CA THR A 51 2.48 -9.13 -1.12
C THR A 51 1.41 -8.66 -2.10
N ALA A 52 0.95 -9.54 -3.00
CA ALA A 52 -0.13 -9.25 -3.93
C ALA A 52 -1.48 -9.72 -3.39
N PHE A 53 -2.49 -8.87 -3.42
CA PHE A 53 -3.90 -9.22 -3.21
C PHE A 53 -4.56 -9.41 -4.57
N ILE A 54 -4.97 -10.62 -4.89
CA ILE A 54 -5.63 -10.99 -6.15
C ILE A 54 -7.05 -11.51 -5.91
N GLY A 55 -7.86 -11.55 -6.96
CA GLY A 55 -9.24 -12.06 -6.90
C GLY A 55 -10.21 -11.23 -7.75
N PRO A 56 -11.46 -11.66 -7.92
CA PRO A 56 -12.44 -10.98 -8.74
C PRO A 56 -12.79 -9.58 -8.21
N SER A 57 -13.39 -8.76 -9.07
CA SER A 57 -13.85 -7.43 -8.68
C SER A 57 -14.94 -7.51 -7.60
N GLY A 58 -14.82 -6.66 -6.57
CA GLY A 58 -15.78 -6.60 -5.47
C GLY A 58 -15.61 -7.67 -4.40
N CYS A 59 -14.50 -8.46 -4.37
CA CYS A 59 -14.22 -9.42 -3.30
C CYS A 59 -13.52 -8.80 -2.06
N GLY A 60 -13.43 -7.47 -1.96
CA GLY A 60 -12.95 -6.82 -0.75
C GLY A 60 -11.45 -6.50 -0.69
N LYS A 61 -10.65 -6.73 -1.73
CA LYS A 61 -9.19 -6.46 -1.76
C LYS A 61 -8.82 -5.03 -1.33
N SER A 62 -9.44 -4.03 -1.94
CA SER A 62 -9.19 -2.62 -1.58
C SER A 62 -9.71 -2.28 -0.18
N THR A 63 -10.75 -2.97 0.31
CA THR A 63 -11.19 -2.85 1.71
C THR A 63 -10.12 -3.40 2.64
N ALA A 64 -9.59 -4.61 2.38
CA ALA A 64 -8.50 -5.19 3.15
C ALA A 64 -7.24 -4.30 3.12
N LEU A 65 -6.84 -3.84 1.92
CA LEU A 65 -5.70 -2.94 1.77
C LEU A 65 -5.84 -1.68 2.63
N ARG A 66 -7.02 -1.04 2.62
CA ARG A 66 -7.31 0.19 3.37
C ARG A 66 -7.49 -0.04 4.87
N CYS A 67 -7.73 -1.27 5.31
CA CYS A 67 -7.67 -1.61 6.74
C CYS A 67 -6.23 -1.52 7.26
N LEU A 68 -5.21 -1.81 6.44
CA LEU A 68 -3.81 -1.79 6.87
C LEU A 68 -3.31 -0.39 7.26
N ASN A 69 -3.98 0.70 6.82
CA ASN A 69 -3.60 2.07 7.16
C ASN A 69 -4.76 2.93 7.68
N ARG A 70 -5.85 2.31 8.11
CA ARG A 70 -7.02 2.99 8.67
C ARG A 70 -7.68 4.00 7.71
N MET A 71 -7.48 3.83 6.38
CA MET A 71 -8.16 4.71 5.40
C MET A 71 -9.67 4.51 5.36
N ASN A 72 -10.15 3.33 5.73
CA ASN A 72 -11.58 3.06 5.80
C ASN A 72 -12.28 3.86 6.92
N ASP A 73 -11.56 4.32 7.95
CA ASP A 73 -12.12 5.17 9.02
C ASP A 73 -12.69 6.49 8.48
N LEU A 74 -12.25 6.92 7.29
CA LEU A 74 -12.76 8.12 6.61
C LEU A 74 -14.13 7.88 5.95
N VAL A 75 -14.58 6.63 5.86
CA VAL A 75 -15.87 6.27 5.27
C VAL A 75 -16.92 6.23 6.39
N ARG A 76 -17.94 7.07 6.27
CA ARG A 76 -19.01 7.13 7.27
C ARG A 76 -19.69 5.77 7.44
N GLY A 77 -19.74 5.30 8.68
CA GLY A 77 -20.36 4.02 9.03
C GLY A 77 -19.45 2.82 8.82
N PHE A 78 -18.18 3.01 8.53
CA PHE A 78 -17.20 1.91 8.56
C PHE A 78 -17.04 1.40 9.99
N ARG A 79 -16.97 0.06 10.14
CA ARG A 79 -16.70 -0.62 11.40
C ARG A 79 -15.74 -1.78 11.14
N PHE A 80 -14.71 -1.88 11.96
CA PHE A 80 -13.67 -2.90 11.92
C PHE A 80 -13.71 -3.76 13.18
N GLU A 81 -13.62 -5.07 13.01
CA GLU A 81 -13.46 -6.05 14.06
C GLU A 81 -12.25 -6.91 13.71
N GLY A 82 -11.25 -6.95 14.57
CA GLY A 82 -9.99 -7.64 14.32
C GLY A 82 -8.80 -6.90 14.93
N GLU A 83 -7.63 -7.16 14.42
CA GLU A 83 -6.37 -6.58 14.87
C GLU A 83 -5.42 -6.40 13.68
N VAL A 84 -4.74 -5.28 13.61
CA VAL A 84 -3.66 -5.05 12.64
C VAL A 84 -2.43 -4.55 13.39
N LEU A 85 -1.43 -5.40 13.49
CA LEU A 85 -0.19 -5.09 14.18
C LEU A 85 0.84 -4.54 13.18
N LEU A 86 1.37 -3.35 13.45
CA LEU A 86 2.56 -2.81 12.81
C LEU A 86 3.73 -2.96 13.79
N TYR A 87 4.69 -3.83 13.49
CA TYR A 87 5.77 -4.19 14.43
C TYR A 87 5.27 -4.60 15.82
N GLY A 88 4.14 -5.30 15.90
CA GLY A 88 3.54 -5.75 17.15
C GLY A 88 2.69 -4.70 17.88
N LEU A 89 2.53 -3.49 17.34
CA LEU A 89 1.63 -2.45 17.88
C LEU A 89 0.31 -2.48 17.10
N ASP A 90 -0.80 -2.68 17.80
CA ASP A 90 -2.12 -2.61 17.16
C ASP A 90 -2.42 -1.18 16.70
N ILE A 91 -2.55 -1.01 15.38
CA ILE A 91 -2.83 0.30 14.79
C ILE A 91 -4.29 0.76 15.03
N TYR A 92 -5.17 -0.13 15.51
CA TYR A 92 -6.57 0.17 15.86
C TYR A 92 -6.78 0.45 17.35
N ASP A 93 -5.72 0.38 18.18
CA ASP A 93 -5.80 0.80 19.58
C ASP A 93 -6.27 2.28 19.67
N ASP A 94 -7.12 2.57 20.66
CA ASP A 94 -7.71 3.91 20.87
C ASP A 94 -6.64 5.00 21.13
N GLU A 95 -5.48 4.63 21.66
CA GLU A 95 -4.36 5.55 21.92
C GLU A 95 -3.52 5.84 20.67
N VAL A 96 -3.69 5.10 19.58
CA VAL A 96 -2.92 5.24 18.35
C VAL A 96 -3.52 6.30 17.42
N ASP A 97 -2.74 7.35 17.12
CA ASP A 97 -3.14 8.40 16.17
C ASP A 97 -3.21 7.86 14.73
N PRO A 98 -4.40 7.87 14.08
CA PRO A 98 -4.55 7.43 12.69
C PRO A 98 -3.69 8.23 11.69
N VAL A 99 -3.31 9.47 12.02
CA VAL A 99 -2.43 10.29 11.16
C VAL A 99 -1.01 9.74 11.19
N ALA A 100 -0.53 9.33 12.38
CA ALA A 100 0.76 8.68 12.52
C ALA A 100 0.80 7.33 11.77
N VAL A 101 -0.28 6.53 11.84
CA VAL A 101 -0.40 5.28 11.07
C VAL A 101 -0.25 5.56 9.57
N ARG A 102 -1.01 6.52 9.00
CA ARG A 102 -0.97 6.85 7.57
C ARG A 102 0.35 7.47 7.11
N ARG A 103 1.16 7.99 8.02
CA ARG A 103 2.52 8.44 7.73
C ARG A 103 3.49 7.26 7.61
N ASN A 104 3.34 6.25 8.46
CA ASN A 104 4.18 5.04 8.45
C ASN A 104 3.74 4.03 7.39
N ILE A 105 2.45 4.05 7.01
CA ILE A 105 1.89 3.17 5.96
C ILE A 105 1.34 4.05 4.84
N GLY A 106 2.21 4.36 3.87
CA GLY A 106 1.88 5.19 2.72
C GLY A 106 0.95 4.49 1.73
N MET A 107 0.23 5.28 0.91
CA MET A 107 -0.70 4.74 -0.08
C MET A 107 -0.59 5.42 -1.43
N VAL A 108 -0.59 4.60 -2.49
CA VAL A 108 -0.71 4.99 -3.89
C VAL A 108 -2.05 4.47 -4.41
N PHE A 109 -2.86 5.36 -4.97
CA PHE A 109 -4.21 5.04 -5.43
C PHE A 109 -4.22 4.55 -6.88
N GLN A 110 -5.31 3.89 -7.26
CA GLN A 110 -5.54 3.36 -8.60
C GLN A 110 -5.46 4.43 -9.69
N MET A 111 -6.17 5.55 -9.48
CA MET A 111 -6.06 6.71 -10.37
C MET A 111 -4.96 7.63 -9.88
N PRO A 112 -4.00 8.01 -10.75
CA PRO A 112 -3.02 9.03 -10.40
C PRO A 112 -3.73 10.29 -9.90
N ASN A 113 -3.32 10.78 -8.75
CA ASN A 113 -3.95 11.93 -8.10
C ASN A 113 -2.93 13.00 -7.68
N PRO A 114 -2.11 13.51 -8.61
CA PRO A 114 -1.23 14.62 -8.27
C PRO A 114 -2.06 15.83 -7.84
N PHE A 115 -1.56 16.55 -6.85
CA PHE A 115 -2.18 17.81 -6.43
C PHE A 115 -2.03 18.86 -7.55
N ALA A 116 -2.93 19.84 -7.61
CA ALA A 116 -2.85 20.99 -8.52
C ALA A 116 -1.71 21.95 -8.11
N MET A 117 -0.52 21.41 -8.05
CA MET A 117 0.74 22.03 -7.64
C MET A 117 1.85 21.65 -8.60
N SER A 118 3.03 22.29 -8.45
CA SER A 118 4.23 21.90 -9.19
C SER A 118 4.67 20.47 -8.83
N ILE A 119 5.48 19.86 -9.69
CA ILE A 119 6.11 18.54 -9.47
C ILE A 119 6.86 18.57 -8.13
N PHE A 120 7.71 19.58 -7.91
CA PHE A 120 8.44 19.77 -6.66
C PHE A 120 7.49 19.83 -5.45
N ASN A 121 6.44 20.65 -5.52
CA ASN A 121 5.52 20.84 -4.40
C ASN A 121 4.67 19.61 -4.12
N ASN A 122 4.36 18.76 -5.12
CA ASN A 122 3.70 17.49 -4.90
C ASN A 122 4.52 16.59 -3.97
N VAL A 123 5.82 16.45 -4.22
CA VAL A 123 6.71 15.61 -3.40
C VAL A 123 7.01 16.27 -2.05
N ALA A 124 7.25 17.58 -2.04
CA ALA A 124 7.57 18.34 -0.83
C ALA A 124 6.38 18.50 0.14
N PHE A 125 5.15 18.26 -0.31
CA PHE A 125 3.94 18.53 0.46
C PHE A 125 3.94 17.79 1.81
N GLY A 126 4.10 16.46 1.80
CA GLY A 126 4.14 15.65 3.01
C GLY A 126 5.31 16.00 3.94
N LEU A 127 6.47 16.32 3.35
CA LEU A 127 7.66 16.73 4.11
C LEU A 127 7.41 18.02 4.90
N ARG A 128 6.82 19.03 4.25
CA ARG A 128 6.49 20.31 4.91
C ARG A 128 5.42 20.13 5.97
N LEU A 129 4.35 19.37 5.67
CA LEU A 129 3.27 19.11 6.60
C LEU A 129 3.77 18.44 7.89
N ASN A 130 4.69 17.51 7.74
CA ASN A 130 5.29 16.76 8.86
C ASN A 130 6.53 17.44 9.45
N ARG A 131 6.84 18.69 9.06
CA ARG A 131 8.00 19.46 9.56
C ARG A 131 9.31 18.68 9.43
N TYR A 132 9.53 18.07 8.25
CA TYR A 132 10.76 17.31 7.99
C TYR A 132 12.00 18.14 8.34
N PRO A 133 12.91 17.63 9.20
CA PRO A 133 14.02 18.44 9.74
C PRO A 133 15.21 18.58 8.77
N GLY A 134 15.21 17.78 7.67
CA GLY A 134 16.32 17.74 6.70
C GLY A 134 16.15 18.71 5.53
N ASP A 135 17.06 18.58 4.56
CA ASP A 135 17.02 19.33 3.30
C ASP A 135 15.87 18.82 2.40
N ILE A 136 14.80 19.62 2.28
CA ILE A 136 13.64 19.27 1.45
C ILE A 136 14.01 19.15 -0.04
N PRO A 137 14.75 20.07 -0.67
CA PRO A 137 15.21 19.91 -2.04
C PRO A 137 15.96 18.61 -2.30
N ALA A 138 16.94 18.26 -1.49
CA ALA A 138 17.68 17.01 -1.61
C ALA A 138 16.77 15.78 -1.45
N ARG A 139 15.82 15.84 -0.51
CA ARG A 139 14.86 14.76 -0.30
C ARG A 139 13.88 14.59 -1.46
N VAL A 140 13.40 15.69 -2.06
CA VAL A 140 12.57 15.68 -3.27
C VAL A 140 13.33 15.06 -4.46
N GLU A 141 14.58 15.46 -4.69
CA GLU A 141 15.42 14.83 -5.72
C GLU A 141 15.57 13.33 -5.48
N GLN A 142 15.92 12.93 -4.28
CA GLN A 142 16.05 11.51 -3.92
C GLN A 142 14.76 10.73 -4.18
N ALA A 143 13.60 11.24 -3.78
CA ALA A 143 12.31 10.58 -4.00
C ALA A 143 11.96 10.47 -5.48
N LEU A 144 12.23 11.53 -6.28
CA LEU A 144 12.03 11.51 -7.73
C LEU A 144 12.98 10.53 -8.44
N ARG A 145 14.24 10.40 -7.99
CA ARG A 145 15.19 9.39 -8.48
C ARG A 145 14.69 7.98 -8.14
N SER A 146 14.33 7.75 -6.88
CA SER A 146 13.77 6.46 -6.42
C SER A 146 12.46 6.09 -7.12
N ALA A 147 11.72 7.05 -7.68
CA ALA A 147 10.52 6.80 -8.49
C ALA A 147 10.80 6.76 -9.99
N ALA A 148 12.08 6.68 -10.41
CA ALA A 148 12.52 6.67 -11.80
C ALA A 148 11.92 7.82 -12.64
N LEU A 149 11.71 8.99 -12.03
CA LEU A 149 11.10 10.16 -12.69
C LEU A 149 12.05 11.35 -12.83
N TRP A 150 13.14 11.40 -12.06
CA TRP A 150 14.05 12.55 -11.97
C TRP A 150 14.54 13.03 -13.33
N ASP A 151 15.09 12.14 -14.15
CA ASP A 151 15.71 12.52 -15.42
C ASP A 151 14.72 13.08 -16.45
N GLU A 152 13.44 12.76 -16.29
CA GLU A 152 12.36 13.28 -17.14
C GLU A 152 11.87 14.67 -16.72
N VAL A 153 12.07 15.05 -15.43
CA VAL A 153 11.45 16.27 -14.87
C VAL A 153 12.39 17.26 -14.22
N LYS A 154 13.68 16.93 -14.05
CA LYS A 154 14.67 17.74 -13.31
C LYS A 154 14.77 19.19 -13.78
N ASP A 155 14.60 19.44 -15.08
CA ASP A 155 14.68 20.77 -15.67
C ASP A 155 13.36 21.56 -15.57
N ASN A 156 12.27 20.90 -15.10
CA ASN A 156 10.91 21.42 -15.12
C ASN A 156 10.16 21.23 -13.78
N LEU A 157 10.88 21.13 -12.66
CA LEU A 157 10.29 20.82 -11.33
C LEU A 157 9.19 21.79 -10.89
N MET A 158 9.17 23.01 -11.42
CA MET A 158 8.16 24.03 -11.09
C MET A 158 6.93 23.97 -12.01
N GLN A 159 6.93 23.10 -13.03
CA GLN A 159 5.73 22.86 -13.85
C GLN A 159 4.67 22.09 -13.04
N SER A 160 3.41 22.22 -13.49
CA SER A 160 2.28 21.54 -12.88
C SER A 160 2.45 20.02 -12.96
N GLY A 161 2.24 19.31 -11.85
CA GLY A 161 2.19 17.84 -11.85
C GLY A 161 1.06 17.27 -12.70
N LEU A 162 0.01 18.07 -12.96
CA LEU A 162 -1.11 17.67 -13.82
C LEU A 162 -0.77 17.68 -15.31
N SER A 163 0.33 18.31 -15.73
CA SER A 163 0.78 18.33 -17.13
C SER A 163 1.56 17.09 -17.55
N LEU A 164 1.89 16.23 -16.60
CA LEU A 164 2.61 14.98 -16.85
C LEU A 164 1.70 13.93 -17.53
N SER A 165 2.31 12.97 -18.25
CA SER A 165 1.60 11.80 -18.77
C SER A 165 1.08 10.91 -17.62
N GLY A 166 0.12 10.02 -17.88
CA GLY A 166 -0.47 9.16 -16.85
C GLY A 166 0.58 8.34 -16.09
N GLY A 167 1.53 7.72 -16.78
CA GLY A 167 2.62 6.98 -16.13
C GLY A 167 3.59 7.86 -15.33
N GLN A 168 3.86 9.09 -15.81
CA GLN A 168 4.64 10.07 -15.05
C GLN A 168 3.89 10.56 -13.81
N GLN A 169 2.58 10.81 -13.93
CA GLN A 169 1.73 11.18 -12.77
C GLN A 169 1.71 10.07 -11.72
N GLN A 170 1.64 8.81 -12.14
CA GLN A 170 1.68 7.68 -11.20
C GLN A 170 3.03 7.62 -10.48
N ARG A 171 4.15 7.75 -11.20
CA ARG A 171 5.48 7.81 -10.59
C ARG A 171 5.65 9.04 -9.69
N LEU A 172 5.03 10.16 -10.02
CA LEU A 172 4.99 11.34 -9.13
C LEU A 172 4.23 11.05 -7.84
N CYS A 173 3.10 10.34 -7.90
CA CYS A 173 2.35 9.91 -6.73
C CYS A 173 3.15 8.91 -5.87
N ILE A 174 3.91 8.00 -6.50
CA ILE A 174 4.85 7.12 -5.79
C ILE A 174 5.95 7.94 -5.13
N ALA A 175 6.61 8.87 -5.86
CA ALA A 175 7.63 9.76 -5.28
C ALA A 175 7.11 10.52 -4.06
N ARG A 176 5.88 11.05 -4.14
CA ARG A 176 5.20 11.73 -3.03
C ARG A 176 5.02 10.81 -1.82
N ALA A 177 4.61 9.56 -2.04
CA ALA A 177 4.39 8.59 -0.98
C ALA A 177 5.70 8.19 -0.29
N ILE A 178 6.76 7.88 -1.06
CA ILE A 178 8.04 7.43 -0.51
C ILE A 178 8.92 8.56 0.05
N ALA A 179 8.61 9.82 -0.26
CA ALA A 179 9.36 10.97 0.27
C ALA A 179 9.33 11.02 1.80
N ALA A 180 8.24 10.58 2.42
CA ALA A 180 8.07 10.53 3.87
C ALA A 180 8.78 9.33 4.54
N GLU A 181 9.42 8.44 3.77
CA GLU A 181 10.03 7.19 4.26
C GLU A 181 9.07 6.31 5.08
N PRO A 182 7.95 5.86 4.48
CA PRO A 182 7.07 4.95 5.17
C PRO A 182 7.73 3.58 5.37
N GLU A 183 7.29 2.82 6.36
CA GLU A 183 7.70 1.42 6.56
C GLU A 183 7.02 0.49 5.54
N VAL A 184 5.78 0.81 5.19
CA VAL A 184 4.96 0.03 4.27
C VAL A 184 4.38 0.93 3.18
N LEU A 185 4.38 0.45 1.95
CA LEU A 185 3.78 1.12 0.80
C LEU A 185 2.62 0.28 0.24
N LEU A 186 1.42 0.80 0.37
CA LEU A 186 0.21 0.21 -0.20
C LEU A 186 -0.04 0.74 -1.60
N MET A 187 -0.34 -0.13 -2.56
CA MET A 187 -0.64 0.24 -3.94
C MET A 187 -1.96 -0.40 -4.39
N ASP A 188 -2.99 0.42 -4.60
CA ASP A 188 -4.31 -0.04 -5.06
C ASP A 188 -4.34 0.02 -6.59
N GLU A 189 -4.18 -1.10 -7.27
CA GLU A 189 -4.17 -1.25 -8.74
C GLU A 189 -3.29 -0.22 -9.49
N PRO A 190 -2.00 -0.06 -9.13
CA PRO A 190 -1.18 1.09 -9.58
C PRO A 190 -0.92 1.15 -11.08
N CYS A 191 -1.22 0.10 -11.83
CA CYS A 191 -0.98 0.00 -13.29
C CYS A 191 -2.25 -0.09 -14.12
N SER A 192 -3.45 -0.09 -13.52
CA SER A 192 -4.71 -0.39 -14.23
C SER A 192 -5.06 0.61 -15.35
N ALA A 193 -4.59 1.85 -15.25
CA ALA A 193 -4.84 2.93 -16.20
C ALA A 193 -3.64 3.24 -17.12
N LEU A 194 -2.60 2.38 -17.10
CA LEU A 194 -1.33 2.63 -17.81
C LEU A 194 -1.19 1.73 -19.04
N ASP A 195 -0.44 2.23 -20.02
CA ASP A 195 0.01 1.43 -21.15
C ASP A 195 1.06 0.37 -20.72
N PRO A 196 1.33 -0.66 -21.56
CA PRO A 196 2.25 -1.73 -21.21
C PRO A 196 3.68 -1.27 -20.88
N ILE A 197 4.18 -0.19 -21.54
CA ILE A 197 5.53 0.31 -21.30
C ILE A 197 5.58 1.00 -19.93
N ALA A 198 4.59 1.83 -19.61
CA ALA A 198 4.50 2.47 -18.31
C ALA A 198 4.28 1.44 -17.19
N THR A 199 3.49 0.39 -17.44
CA THR A 199 3.29 -0.73 -16.51
C THR A 199 4.62 -1.41 -16.19
N GLY A 200 5.42 -1.78 -17.19
CA GLY A 200 6.74 -2.39 -16.98
C GLY A 200 7.64 -1.53 -16.11
N LYS A 201 7.68 -0.22 -16.36
CA LYS A 201 8.46 0.72 -15.51
C LYS A 201 8.03 0.73 -14.05
N ILE A 202 6.72 0.62 -13.78
CA ILE A 202 6.21 0.55 -12.39
C ILE A 202 6.55 -0.81 -11.76
N GLU A 203 6.50 -1.90 -12.52
CA GLU A 203 6.87 -3.23 -12.04
C GLU A 203 8.35 -3.30 -11.66
N ASP A 204 9.25 -2.79 -12.52
CA ASP A 204 10.68 -2.68 -12.22
C ASP A 204 10.92 -1.80 -10.99
N LEU A 205 10.23 -0.68 -10.93
CA LEU A 205 10.29 0.24 -9.79
C LEU A 205 9.87 -0.43 -8.48
N MET A 206 8.83 -1.27 -8.47
CA MET A 206 8.43 -2.01 -7.26
C MET A 206 9.53 -2.96 -6.79
N GLN A 207 10.25 -3.63 -7.71
CA GLN A 207 11.36 -4.51 -7.36
C GLN A 207 12.56 -3.75 -6.75
N GLU A 208 12.80 -2.51 -7.19
CA GLU A 208 13.82 -1.65 -6.57
C GLU A 208 13.36 -1.15 -5.19
N LEU A 209 12.12 -0.71 -5.07
CA LEU A 209 11.57 -0.15 -3.84
C LEU A 209 11.45 -1.18 -2.71
N LYS A 210 11.24 -2.48 -3.01
CA LYS A 210 11.15 -3.52 -1.98
C LYS A 210 12.44 -3.69 -1.16
N GLN A 211 13.56 -3.22 -1.66
CA GLN A 211 14.83 -3.22 -0.93
C GLN A 211 14.80 -2.27 0.28
N ARG A 212 13.83 -1.35 0.33
CA ARG A 212 13.70 -0.31 1.34
C ARG A 212 12.36 -0.30 2.04
N PHE A 213 11.33 -0.78 1.38
CA PHE A 213 9.93 -0.73 1.84
C PHE A 213 9.30 -2.11 1.76
N THR A 214 8.40 -2.42 2.68
CA THR A 214 7.47 -3.53 2.50
C THR A 214 6.32 -3.06 1.62
N ILE A 215 5.95 -3.82 0.60
CA ILE A 215 4.95 -3.40 -0.39
C ILE A 215 3.74 -4.33 -0.36
N VAL A 216 2.55 -3.75 -0.38
CA VAL A 216 1.30 -4.50 -0.60
C VAL A 216 0.61 -3.94 -1.83
N ILE A 217 0.38 -4.77 -2.82
CA ILE A 217 -0.27 -4.38 -4.08
C ILE A 217 -1.61 -5.09 -4.24
N VAL A 218 -2.65 -4.36 -4.58
CA VAL A 218 -3.89 -4.93 -5.15
C VAL A 218 -3.75 -4.95 -6.67
N THR A 219 -4.03 -6.07 -7.30
CA THR A 219 -4.10 -6.15 -8.76
C THR A 219 -5.12 -7.20 -9.19
N HIS A 220 -5.77 -6.95 -10.33
CA HIS A 220 -6.58 -7.93 -11.05
C HIS A 220 -5.79 -8.62 -12.17
N ASN A 221 -4.55 -8.19 -12.43
CA ASN A 221 -3.67 -8.78 -13.43
C ASN A 221 -2.80 -9.86 -12.78
N MET A 222 -3.11 -11.13 -13.07
CA MET A 222 -2.41 -12.29 -12.53
C MET A 222 -0.95 -12.36 -12.99
N ASP A 223 -0.67 -11.97 -14.24
CA ASP A 223 0.71 -11.94 -14.75
C ASP A 223 1.56 -10.91 -14.01
N GLN A 224 0.97 -9.76 -13.67
CA GLN A 224 1.64 -8.77 -12.84
C GLN A 224 1.93 -9.33 -11.44
N ALA A 225 0.95 -9.96 -10.78
CA ALA A 225 1.17 -10.58 -9.47
C ALA A 225 2.30 -11.62 -9.51
N ARG A 226 2.30 -12.48 -10.53
CA ARG A 226 3.38 -13.48 -10.74
C ARG A 226 4.77 -12.86 -10.91
N ARG A 227 4.86 -11.72 -11.63
CA ARG A 227 6.15 -11.09 -11.90
C ARG A 227 6.72 -10.35 -10.70
N VAL A 228 5.86 -9.69 -9.91
CA VAL A 228 6.35 -8.74 -8.90
C VAL A 228 6.26 -9.25 -7.48
N ALA A 229 5.32 -10.13 -7.13
CA ALA A 229 5.04 -10.49 -5.76
C ALA A 229 5.87 -11.68 -5.26
N ASP A 230 6.32 -11.58 -4.02
CA ASP A 230 6.93 -12.70 -3.28
C ASP A 230 5.82 -13.58 -2.66
N MET A 231 4.78 -12.93 -2.12
CA MET A 231 3.63 -13.56 -1.49
C MET A 231 2.34 -13.17 -2.19
N THR A 232 1.37 -14.07 -2.23
CA THR A 232 0.06 -13.80 -2.84
C THR A 232 -1.07 -14.20 -1.90
N ALA A 233 -2.05 -13.30 -1.76
CA ALA A 233 -3.30 -13.51 -1.04
C ALA A 233 -4.45 -13.52 -2.05
N PHE A 234 -5.11 -14.66 -2.20
CA PHE A 234 -6.27 -14.81 -3.06
C PHE A 234 -7.56 -14.59 -2.27
N TYR A 235 -8.33 -13.60 -2.69
CA TYR A 235 -9.63 -13.25 -2.14
C TYR A 235 -10.75 -13.71 -3.06
N TYR A 236 -11.85 -14.15 -2.45
CA TYR A 236 -13.07 -14.50 -3.17
C TYR A 236 -14.30 -13.89 -2.51
N VAL A 237 -15.47 -14.04 -3.13
CA VAL A 237 -16.73 -13.48 -2.64
C VAL A 237 -17.74 -14.60 -2.36
N ASP A 238 -18.26 -14.62 -1.14
CA ASP A 238 -19.41 -15.44 -0.77
C ASP A 238 -20.70 -14.70 -1.16
N THR A 239 -21.48 -15.30 -2.04
CA THR A 239 -22.76 -14.75 -2.54
C THR A 239 -23.98 -15.36 -1.87
N SER A 240 -23.82 -16.32 -0.97
CA SER A 240 -24.94 -17.05 -0.34
C SER A 240 -25.76 -16.18 0.62
N ASN A 241 -25.11 -15.22 1.31
CA ASN A 241 -25.75 -14.31 2.28
C ASN A 241 -25.37 -12.83 2.05
N GLY A 242 -25.39 -12.37 0.80
CA GLY A 242 -24.87 -11.07 0.41
C GLY A 242 -23.59 -11.23 -0.42
N ARG A 243 -22.78 -10.19 -0.56
CA ARG A 243 -21.51 -10.25 -1.28
C ARG A 243 -20.37 -9.98 -0.31
N THR A 244 -20.05 -10.96 0.53
CA THR A 244 -18.99 -10.83 1.53
C THR A 244 -17.67 -11.40 1.00
N GLY A 245 -16.62 -10.59 1.01
CA GLY A 245 -15.28 -11.04 0.66
C GLY A 245 -14.64 -11.85 1.78
N PHE A 246 -13.76 -12.76 1.43
CA PHE A 246 -12.94 -13.53 2.39
C PHE A 246 -11.63 -13.96 1.74
N LEU A 247 -10.65 -14.28 2.59
CA LEU A 247 -9.37 -14.82 2.15
C LEU A 247 -9.53 -16.33 1.90
N VAL A 248 -9.18 -16.78 0.69
CA VAL A 248 -9.20 -18.21 0.32
C VAL A 248 -7.86 -18.86 0.59
N GLU A 249 -6.80 -18.22 0.11
CA GLU A 249 -5.45 -18.78 0.19
C GLU A 249 -4.41 -17.68 0.31
N TYR A 250 -3.39 -17.92 1.15
CA TYR A 250 -2.21 -17.08 1.29
C TYR A 250 -0.95 -17.94 1.28
N GLY A 251 0.05 -17.54 0.52
CA GLY A 251 1.31 -18.27 0.43
C GLY A 251 2.32 -17.63 -0.52
N GLU A 252 3.46 -18.30 -0.69
CA GLU A 252 4.43 -17.91 -1.71
C GLU A 252 3.76 -17.87 -3.08
N THR A 253 4.08 -16.83 -3.86
CA THR A 253 3.42 -16.61 -5.16
C THR A 253 3.53 -17.81 -6.09
N ALA A 254 4.70 -18.41 -6.20
CA ALA A 254 4.87 -19.64 -7.01
C ALA A 254 3.95 -20.77 -6.55
N GLY A 255 3.79 -20.97 -5.22
CA GLY A 255 2.90 -21.98 -4.67
C GLY A 255 1.43 -21.74 -5.02
N VAL A 256 0.95 -20.50 -4.81
CA VAL A 256 -0.44 -20.12 -5.08
C VAL A 256 -0.81 -20.26 -6.56
N PHE A 257 0.13 -19.95 -7.47
CA PHE A 257 -0.12 -20.00 -8.90
C PHE A 257 0.14 -21.35 -9.57
N ASP A 258 1.18 -22.08 -9.14
CA ASP A 258 1.62 -23.28 -9.83
C ASP A 258 1.15 -24.57 -9.13
N ASN A 259 0.89 -24.49 -7.82
CA ASN A 259 0.41 -25.62 -7.02
C ASN A 259 -0.57 -25.16 -5.92
N PRO A 260 -1.72 -24.53 -6.29
CA PRO A 260 -2.70 -24.05 -5.35
C PRO A 260 -3.28 -25.18 -4.48
N ARG A 261 -3.47 -24.89 -3.19
CA ARG A 261 -4.01 -25.84 -2.21
C ARG A 261 -5.54 -25.88 -2.25
N GLU A 262 -6.15 -24.73 -2.52
CA GLU A 262 -7.59 -24.55 -2.52
C GLU A 262 -8.18 -24.69 -3.93
N THR A 263 -9.32 -25.40 -4.04
CA THR A 263 -10.00 -25.61 -5.33
C THR A 263 -10.37 -24.29 -5.99
N LEU A 264 -10.90 -23.33 -5.21
CA LEU A 264 -11.26 -22.00 -5.71
C LEU A 264 -10.04 -21.25 -6.29
N THR A 265 -8.87 -21.37 -5.65
CA THR A 265 -7.63 -20.77 -6.16
C THR A 265 -7.25 -21.41 -7.50
N LYS A 266 -7.31 -22.74 -7.59
CA LYS A 266 -6.98 -23.47 -8.81
C LYS A 266 -7.87 -23.05 -9.98
N GLU A 267 -9.19 -23.00 -9.77
CA GLU A 267 -10.15 -22.57 -10.78
C GLU A 267 -9.88 -21.12 -11.22
N TYR A 268 -9.55 -20.22 -10.26
CA TYR A 268 -9.28 -18.81 -10.56
C TYR A 268 -8.01 -18.63 -11.38
N VAL A 269 -6.90 -19.27 -11.01
CA VAL A 269 -5.61 -19.11 -11.71
C VAL A 269 -5.55 -19.85 -13.05
N SER A 270 -6.36 -20.91 -13.25
CA SER A 270 -6.49 -21.60 -14.56
C SER A 270 -7.41 -20.88 -15.53
N GLY A 271 -8.17 -19.86 -15.08
CA GLY A 271 -9.16 -19.15 -15.90
C GLY A 271 -10.44 -19.96 -16.15
N GLU A 272 -10.68 -21.05 -15.41
CA GLU A 272 -11.85 -21.92 -15.53
C GLU A 272 -13.09 -21.37 -14.80
N PHE A 273 -13.02 -20.14 -14.26
CA PHE A 273 -14.18 -19.46 -13.68
C PHE A 273 -15.21 -19.14 -14.74
N SER A 274 -16.34 -19.80 -14.68
CA SER A 274 -17.56 -19.50 -15.45
C SER A 274 -18.64 -18.89 -14.57
#